data_986c1d90d4b0bf8f8e064d11065d78b5
#
_entry.id   986c1d90d4b0bf8f8e064d11065d78b5
#
_cell.length_a   1.000
_cell.length_b   1.000
_cell.length_c   1.000
_cell.angle_alpha   90.00
_cell.angle_beta   90.00
_cell.angle_gamma   90.00
#
_symmetry.space_group_name_H-M   'P 1'
#
loop_
_entity.id
_entity.type
_entity.pdbx_description
1 polymer ?
#
loop_
_entity_poly.entity_id
_entity_poly.type
_entity_poly.pdbx_seq_one_letter_code
_entity_poly.pdbx_strand_id
1 'polypeptide(L)'
;SDPVDQMHKHAGTRDGSRAGMDVALMNEIVAALVPAAGWLLIGPGSAKDELAKHIARHHHTLASRIVGVENADHPTDGQILAMARKFFRAADRMQP
;
A
#
# COMPACT_ATOMS: atom_id res chain seq x y z
N SER A 1 18.06 -10.06 -2.43
CA SER A 1 17.61 -8.68 -2.36
C SER A 1 16.67 -8.49 -1.20
N ASP A 2 16.60 -7.27 -0.75
CA ASP A 2 15.79 -6.91 0.40
C ASP A 2 14.32 -6.93 0.00
N PRO A 3 13.45 -7.66 0.74
CA PRO A 3 12.02 -7.65 0.43
C PRO A 3 11.40 -6.26 0.41
N VAL A 4 11.96 -5.33 1.20
CA VAL A 4 11.47 -3.96 1.22
C VAL A 4 11.66 -3.30 -0.13
N ASP A 5 12.75 -3.60 -0.82
CA ASP A 5 12.98 -3.03 -2.14
C ASP A 5 11.96 -3.49 -3.16
N GLN A 6 11.53 -4.74 -3.06
CA GLN A 6 10.54 -5.26 -3.97
C GLN A 6 9.17 -4.64 -3.75
N MET A 7 8.91 -4.22 -2.53
CA MET A 7 7.63 -3.65 -2.18
C MET A 7 7.59 -2.15 -2.38
N HIS A 8 8.70 -1.58 -2.76
CA HIS A 8 8.81 -0.15 -2.90
C HIS A 8 8.31 0.31 -4.25
N LYS A 9 7.12 -0.11 -4.60
CA LYS A 9 6.51 0.34 -5.83
C LYS A 9 5.41 1.31 -5.51
N HIS A 10 5.51 2.46 -6.09
CA HIS A 10 4.46 3.43 -5.97
C HIS A 10 3.36 3.08 -6.89
N ALA A 11 2.24 2.82 -6.34
CA ALA A 11 1.06 2.68 -7.12
C ALA A 11 0.20 3.86 -6.78
N GLY A 12 0.68 5.03 -7.01
CA GLY A 12 -0.07 6.21 -6.65
C GLY A 12 -0.46 6.98 -7.86
N THR A 13 -1.62 7.59 -7.83
CA THR A 13 -2.00 8.57 -8.80
C THR A 13 -1.64 9.92 -8.24
N ARG A 14 -1.04 10.73 -9.05
CA ARG A 14 -0.58 12.00 -8.58
C ARG A 14 -1.68 12.99 -8.38
N ASP A 15 -2.67 12.92 -9.20
CA ASP A 15 -3.67 13.96 -9.25
C ASP A 15 -5.08 13.45 -9.10
N GLY A 16 -5.25 12.20 -8.77
CA GLY A 16 -6.56 11.62 -8.67
C GLY A 16 -7.31 12.03 -7.42
N SER A 17 -6.75 12.88 -6.64
CA SER A 17 -7.25 13.16 -5.32
C SER A 17 -8.66 13.69 -5.31
N ARG A 18 -9.07 14.41 -6.34
CA ARG A 18 -10.38 15.04 -6.28
C ARG A 18 -11.52 14.12 -6.60
N ALA A 19 -11.31 13.23 -7.54
CA ALA A 19 -12.36 12.36 -7.99
C ALA A 19 -12.34 11.00 -7.35
N GLY A 20 -11.35 10.74 -6.53
CA GLY A 20 -11.15 9.41 -5.99
C GLY A 20 -10.44 8.53 -7.00
N MET A 21 -10.28 7.28 -6.66
CA MET A 21 -9.60 6.34 -7.52
C MET A 21 -10.60 5.59 -8.38
N ASP A 22 -10.22 5.45 -9.64
CA ASP A 22 -10.98 4.64 -10.59
C ASP A 22 -10.85 3.16 -10.20
N VAL A 23 -11.96 2.43 -10.29
CA VAL A 23 -11.99 1.02 -9.97
C VAL A 23 -11.02 0.23 -10.85
N ALA A 24 -10.94 0.56 -12.13
CA ALA A 24 -10.01 -0.13 -13.02
C ALA A 24 -8.57 0.07 -12.57
N LEU A 25 -8.24 1.28 -12.14
CA LEU A 25 -6.90 1.55 -11.63
C LEU A 25 -6.64 0.79 -10.35
N MET A 26 -7.61 0.75 -9.44
CA MET A 26 -7.45 0.01 -8.19
C MET A 26 -7.21 -1.47 -8.45
N ASN A 27 -7.91 -2.05 -9.42
CA ASN A 27 -7.70 -3.45 -9.77
C ASN A 27 -6.32 -3.67 -10.39
N GLU A 28 -5.83 -2.72 -11.18
CA GLU A 28 -4.47 -2.81 -11.72
C GLU A 28 -3.43 -2.76 -10.61
N ILE A 29 -3.64 -1.89 -9.63
CA ILE A 29 -2.73 -1.80 -8.49
C ILE A 29 -2.70 -3.12 -7.74
N VAL A 30 -3.86 -3.69 -7.46
CA VAL A 30 -3.94 -4.96 -6.76
C VAL A 30 -3.21 -6.05 -7.54
N ALA A 31 -3.43 -6.12 -8.85
CA ALA A 31 -2.75 -7.12 -9.66
C ALA A 31 -1.24 -6.97 -9.60
N ALA A 32 -0.75 -5.74 -9.58
CA ALA A 32 0.68 -5.48 -9.49
C ALA A 32 1.25 -5.87 -8.14
N LEU A 33 0.43 -5.81 -7.08
CA LEU A 33 0.89 -6.10 -5.73
C LEU A 33 0.78 -7.57 -5.34
N VAL A 34 0.05 -8.36 -6.11
CA VAL A 34 -0.18 -9.76 -5.77
C VAL A 34 1.12 -10.54 -5.48
N PRO A 35 2.22 -10.34 -6.24
CA PRO A 35 3.45 -11.05 -5.92
C PRO A 35 4.07 -10.70 -4.56
N ALA A 36 3.70 -9.56 -3.99
CA ALA A 36 4.27 -9.12 -2.71
C ALA A 36 3.44 -9.67 -1.56
N ALA A 37 4.12 -10.16 -0.53
CA ALA A 37 3.46 -10.79 0.61
C ALA A 37 2.85 -9.76 1.57
N GLY A 38 3.37 -8.55 1.61
CA GLY A 38 2.86 -7.51 2.49
C GLY A 38 2.78 -6.18 1.76
N TRP A 39 1.78 -5.39 2.10
CA TRP A 39 1.50 -4.14 1.41
C TRP A 39 1.40 -3.00 2.41
N LEU A 40 2.08 -1.91 2.11
CA LEU A 40 1.99 -0.68 2.90
C LEU A 40 1.45 0.41 1.98
N LEU A 41 0.33 1.02 2.38
CA LEU A 41 -0.31 2.07 1.59
C LEU A 41 0.03 3.41 2.20
N ILE A 42 0.71 4.25 1.43
CA ILE A 42 1.18 5.54 1.91
C ILE A 42 0.74 6.64 0.93
N GLY A 43 0.29 7.74 1.46
CA GLY A 43 -0.01 8.88 0.62
C GLY A 43 -0.83 9.92 1.35
N PRO A 44 -0.98 11.08 0.74
CA PRO A 44 -1.87 12.11 1.27
C PRO A 44 -3.30 11.83 0.88
N GLY A 45 -4.22 12.41 1.62
CA GLY A 45 -5.62 12.35 1.24
C GLY A 45 -6.24 10.98 1.42
N SER A 46 -7.31 10.75 0.68
CA SER A 46 -8.16 9.59 0.89
C SER A 46 -7.94 8.44 -0.09
N ALA A 47 -7.07 8.61 -1.08
CA ALA A 47 -6.90 7.57 -2.10
C ALA A 47 -6.46 6.24 -1.50
N LYS A 48 -5.53 6.26 -0.54
CA LYS A 48 -5.08 5.05 0.12
C LYS A 48 -6.19 4.37 0.90
N ASP A 49 -7.07 5.16 1.49
CA ASP A 49 -8.20 4.61 2.24
C ASP A 49 -9.23 4.00 1.30
N GLU A 50 -9.45 4.62 0.16
CA GLU A 50 -10.34 4.07 -0.86
C GLU A 50 -9.81 2.76 -1.40
N LEU A 51 -8.50 2.70 -1.63
CA LEU A 51 -7.86 1.47 -2.08
C LEU A 51 -8.00 0.37 -1.03
N ALA A 52 -7.76 0.70 0.23
CA ALA A 52 -7.90 -0.27 1.31
C ALA A 52 -9.33 -0.80 1.38
N LYS A 53 -10.33 0.06 1.25
CA LYS A 53 -11.72 -0.36 1.25
C LYS A 53 -12.05 -1.23 0.06
N HIS A 54 -11.53 -0.88 -1.11
CA HIS A 54 -11.73 -1.66 -2.31
C HIS A 54 -11.17 -3.08 -2.13
N ILE A 55 -9.96 -3.18 -1.57
CA ILE A 55 -9.33 -4.47 -1.31
C ILE A 55 -10.16 -5.28 -0.33
N ALA A 56 -10.61 -4.65 0.74
CA ALA A 56 -11.41 -5.35 1.74
C ALA A 56 -12.73 -5.86 1.17
N ARG A 57 -13.30 -5.12 0.22
CA ARG A 57 -14.61 -5.44 -0.32
C ARG A 57 -14.55 -6.41 -1.49
N HIS A 58 -13.59 -6.24 -2.37
CA HIS A 58 -13.53 -7.02 -3.63
C HIS A 58 -12.36 -7.99 -3.70
N HIS A 59 -11.40 -7.88 -2.80
CA HIS A 59 -10.24 -8.77 -2.77
C HIS A 59 -9.95 -9.15 -1.32
N HIS A 60 -11.01 -9.58 -0.61
CA HIS A 60 -10.94 -9.74 0.83
C HIS A 60 -9.89 -10.77 1.28
N THR A 61 -9.59 -11.75 0.43
CA THR A 61 -8.55 -12.71 0.79
C THR A 61 -7.16 -12.09 0.80
N LEU A 62 -7.01 -10.95 0.15
CA LEU A 62 -5.73 -10.23 0.11
C LEU A 62 -5.65 -9.12 1.14
N ALA A 63 -6.75 -8.81 1.82
CA ALA A 63 -6.79 -7.68 2.73
C ALA A 63 -5.81 -7.84 3.89
N SER A 64 -5.55 -9.08 4.31
CA SER A 64 -4.61 -9.33 5.39
C SER A 64 -3.17 -8.99 5.03
N ARG A 65 -2.88 -8.78 3.75
CA ARG A 65 -1.54 -8.38 3.33
C ARG A 65 -1.27 -6.92 3.60
N ILE A 66 -2.29 -6.11 3.85
CA ILE A 66 -2.11 -4.70 4.17
C ILE A 66 -1.56 -4.60 5.59
N VAL A 67 -0.30 -4.19 5.72
CA VAL A 67 0.36 -4.08 7.02
C VAL A 67 0.21 -2.68 7.62
N GLY A 68 -0.18 -1.71 6.82
CA GLY A 68 -0.42 -0.37 7.33
C GLY A 68 -0.97 0.55 6.26
N VAL A 69 -1.66 1.58 6.71
CA VAL A 69 -2.17 2.66 5.85
C VAL A 69 -1.74 3.96 6.52
N GLU A 70 -0.81 4.70 5.89
CA GLU A 70 -0.18 5.84 6.51
C GLU A 70 -0.37 7.11 5.72
N ASN A 71 -0.68 8.17 6.42
CA ASN A 71 -0.72 9.50 5.85
C ASN A 71 0.69 10.01 5.70
N ALA A 72 1.03 10.47 4.51
CA ALA A 72 2.30 11.14 4.30
C ALA A 72 2.17 12.04 3.08
N ASP A 73 2.54 13.29 3.25
CA ASP A 73 2.48 14.27 2.18
C ASP A 73 3.88 14.43 1.61
N HIS A 74 4.04 14.03 0.35
CA HIS A 74 5.31 14.11 -0.36
C HIS A 74 6.48 13.50 0.41
N PRO A 75 6.36 12.24 0.85
CA PRO A 75 7.47 11.62 1.59
C PRO A 75 8.67 11.39 0.68
N THR A 76 9.86 11.53 1.25
CA THR A 76 11.08 11.17 0.54
C THR A 76 11.20 9.66 0.44
N ASP A 77 12.04 9.19 -0.48
CA ASP A 77 12.29 7.75 -0.60
C ASP A 77 12.82 7.17 0.71
N GLY A 78 13.68 7.90 1.40
CA GLY A 78 14.20 7.45 2.69
C GLY A 78 13.11 7.31 3.74
N GLN A 79 12.16 8.24 3.75
CA GLN A 79 11.03 8.17 4.67
C GLN A 79 10.12 6.99 4.35
N ILE A 80 9.90 6.72 3.07
CA ILE A 80 9.09 5.58 2.66
C ILE A 80 9.76 4.28 3.10
N LEU A 81 11.06 4.16 2.89
CA LEU A 81 11.80 2.98 3.29
C LEU A 81 11.77 2.78 4.80
N ALA A 82 11.91 3.86 5.56
CA ALA A 82 11.88 3.77 7.01
C ALA A 82 10.52 3.29 7.50
N MET A 83 9.45 3.81 6.92
CA MET A 83 8.10 3.37 7.26
C MET A 83 7.89 1.90 6.89
N ALA A 84 8.34 1.52 5.69
CA ALA A 84 8.20 0.15 5.24
C ALA A 84 8.91 -0.81 6.19
N ARG A 85 10.12 -0.49 6.58
CA ARG A 85 10.86 -1.34 7.52
C ARG A 85 10.16 -1.46 8.85
N LYS A 86 9.63 -0.35 9.34
CA LYS A 86 8.90 -0.35 10.60
C LYS A 86 7.68 -1.27 10.55
N PHE A 87 6.86 -1.12 9.53
CA PHE A 87 5.62 -1.88 9.43
C PHE A 87 5.87 -3.35 9.13
N PHE A 88 6.78 -3.64 8.23
CA PHE A 88 7.05 -5.03 7.87
C PHE A 88 7.77 -5.77 8.99
N ARG A 89 8.59 -5.08 9.75
CA ARG A 89 9.24 -5.68 10.91
C ARG A 89 8.21 -6.02 11.99
N ALA A 90 7.24 -5.12 12.20
CA ALA A 90 6.17 -5.38 13.15
C ALA A 90 5.30 -6.56 12.71
N ALA A 91 5.00 -6.63 11.42
CA ALA A 91 4.21 -7.74 10.89
C ALA A 91 4.92 -9.07 11.06
N ASP A 92 6.24 -9.09 10.83
CA ASP A 92 7.01 -10.31 11.01
C ASP A 92 6.97 -10.80 12.46
N ARG A 93 7.02 -9.88 13.40
CA ARG A 93 6.97 -10.25 14.81
C ARG A 93 5.65 -10.87 15.22
N MET A 94 4.59 -10.50 14.51
CA MET A 94 3.25 -10.97 14.86
C MET A 94 2.92 -12.31 14.24
N GLN A 95 3.76 -12.79 13.36
CA GLN A 95 3.53 -14.09 12.74
C GLN A 95 4.07 -15.20 13.62
N PRO A 96 3.32 -16.31 13.72
CA PRO A 96 3.78 -17.45 14.52
C PRO A 96 5.02 -18.11 13.95
#